data_1a1276a2cf602d6b1ae6c1bc1974432f
#
_entry.id   1a1276a2cf602d6b1ae6c1bc1974432f
#
_cell.length_a   1.000
_cell.length_b   1.000
_cell.length_c   1.000
_cell.angle_alpha   90.00
_cell.angle_beta   90.00
_cell.angle_gamma   90.00
#
_symmetry.space_group_name_H-M   'P 1'
#
loop_
_entity.id
_entity.type
_entity.pdbx_description
1 polymer ?
#
loop_
_entity_poly.entity_id
_entity_poly.type
_entity_poly.pdbx_seq_one_letter_code
_entity_poly.pdbx_strand_id
1 'polypeptide(L)'
;AAPLTGQKKRPLQGGTEDFGQNPVVAQSKALHDALVRQPNVALRLGELAFRGWKLRQQALPPSAANTTISAAHLVPDIQQKGVDMRIGLDIAALTLKRFVSSIVLVTADSDFVPAMKFARREGARLYLVPLGNPIKDTMLEHSDVVVECVTDPHGVPIRPVSLK
;
A
#
# COMPACT_ATOMS: atom_id res chain seq x y z
N ALA A 1 -5.14 -3.15 3.93
CA ALA A 1 -6.50 -2.68 4.21
C ALA A 1 -7.45 -3.85 4.43
N ALA A 2 -8.53 -3.64 5.17
CA ALA A 2 -9.59 -4.63 5.26
C ALA A 2 -10.16 -4.90 3.85
N PRO A 3 -10.42 -6.15 3.45
CA PRO A 3 -10.90 -6.46 2.12
C PRO A 3 -12.30 -5.88 1.89
N LEU A 4 -12.55 -5.41 0.67
CA LEU A 4 -13.87 -4.92 0.27
C LEU A 4 -14.83 -6.10 0.18
N THR A 5 -16.03 -5.94 0.76
CA THR A 5 -17.10 -6.93 0.75
C THR A 5 -18.43 -6.31 0.32
N GLY A 6 -19.41 -7.15 0.04
CA GLY A 6 -20.75 -6.74 -0.31
C GLY A 6 -20.98 -6.57 -1.82
N GLN A 7 -22.26 -6.41 -2.16
CA GLN A 7 -22.73 -6.37 -3.55
C GLN A 7 -22.79 -4.94 -4.09
N LYS A 8 -22.33 -4.74 -5.33
CA LYS A 8 -22.41 -3.48 -6.07
C LYS A 8 -23.05 -3.72 -7.43
N LYS A 9 -23.98 -2.83 -7.82
CA LYS A 9 -24.61 -2.89 -9.15
C LYS A 9 -23.57 -2.65 -10.25
N ARG A 10 -23.60 -3.49 -11.28
CA ARG A 10 -22.80 -3.30 -12.50
C ARG A 10 -23.51 -2.36 -13.45
N PRO A 11 -22.85 -1.30 -13.95
CA PRO A 11 -23.41 -0.45 -14.99
C PRO A 11 -23.45 -1.16 -16.34
N LEU A 12 -24.35 -0.75 -17.21
CA LEU A 12 -24.52 -1.20 -18.60
C LEU A 12 -24.99 -2.65 -18.80
N GLN A 13 -24.68 -3.57 -17.91
CA GLN A 13 -24.98 -4.99 -18.08
C GLN A 13 -26.11 -5.46 -17.16
N GLY A 14 -26.47 -4.64 -16.16
CA GLY A 14 -27.34 -5.08 -15.08
C GLY A 14 -26.68 -6.13 -14.17
N GLY A 15 -27.35 -6.53 -13.11
CA GLY A 15 -26.82 -7.46 -12.12
C GLY A 15 -25.93 -6.80 -11.08
N THR A 16 -25.38 -7.62 -10.20
CA THR A 16 -24.52 -7.20 -9.09
C THR A 16 -23.22 -7.97 -9.12
N GLU A 17 -22.15 -7.33 -8.67
CA GLU A 17 -20.88 -7.98 -8.38
C GLU A 17 -20.72 -8.07 -6.86
N ASP A 18 -20.49 -9.28 -6.36
CA ASP A 18 -20.20 -9.52 -4.95
C ASP A 18 -18.70 -9.59 -4.73
N PHE A 19 -18.16 -8.51 -4.18
CA PHE A 19 -16.73 -8.43 -3.88
C PHE A 19 -16.28 -9.44 -2.80
N GLY A 20 -17.21 -9.89 -1.95
CA GLY A 20 -16.92 -10.89 -0.93
C GLY A 20 -16.57 -12.26 -1.49
N GLN A 21 -17.04 -12.57 -2.71
CA GLN A 21 -16.75 -13.83 -3.40
C GLN A 21 -15.40 -13.85 -4.13
N ASN A 22 -14.70 -12.71 -4.17
CA ASN A 22 -13.40 -12.65 -4.82
C ASN A 22 -12.37 -13.50 -4.03
N PRO A 23 -11.65 -14.43 -4.66
CA PRO A 23 -10.63 -15.27 -4.00
C PRO A 23 -9.59 -14.45 -3.22
N VAL A 24 -9.25 -13.25 -3.69
CA VAL A 24 -8.32 -12.34 -3.02
C VAL A 24 -8.82 -11.95 -1.63
N VAL A 25 -10.14 -11.88 -1.41
CA VAL A 25 -10.70 -11.56 -0.09
C VAL A 25 -10.39 -12.67 0.91
N ALA A 26 -10.57 -13.93 0.52
CA ALA A 26 -10.26 -15.08 1.38
C ALA A 26 -8.75 -15.15 1.69
N GLN A 27 -7.90 -14.94 0.68
CA GLN A 27 -6.45 -14.90 0.86
C GLN A 27 -6.01 -13.76 1.79
N SER A 28 -6.58 -12.55 1.61
CA SER A 28 -6.28 -11.41 2.49
C SER A 28 -6.69 -11.67 3.93
N LYS A 29 -7.86 -12.27 4.15
CA LYS A 29 -8.30 -12.65 5.50
C LYS A 29 -7.36 -13.66 6.14
N ALA A 30 -7.01 -14.73 5.40
CA ALA A 30 -6.08 -15.74 5.90
C ALA A 30 -4.71 -15.15 6.26
N LEU A 31 -4.19 -14.23 5.44
CA LEU A 31 -2.95 -13.51 5.74
C LEU A 31 -3.08 -12.66 7.01
N HIS A 32 -4.16 -11.89 7.14
CA HIS A 32 -4.39 -11.07 8.33
C HIS A 32 -4.50 -11.94 9.59
N ASP A 33 -5.23 -13.05 9.53
CA ASP A 33 -5.39 -13.99 10.64
C ASP A 33 -4.05 -14.64 11.03
N ALA A 34 -3.20 -14.94 10.04
CA ALA A 34 -1.87 -15.47 10.29
C ALA A 34 -0.96 -14.43 10.96
N LEU A 35 -0.99 -13.17 10.48
CA LEU A 35 -0.16 -12.09 11.01
C LEU A 35 -0.55 -11.71 12.44
N VAL A 36 -1.86 -11.64 12.77
CA VAL A 36 -2.33 -11.31 14.14
C VAL A 36 -1.82 -12.32 15.17
N ARG A 37 -1.58 -13.55 14.76
CA ARG A 37 -1.05 -14.62 15.65
C ARG A 37 0.46 -14.58 15.84
N GLN A 38 1.17 -13.75 15.07
CA GLN A 38 2.62 -13.64 15.23
C GLN A 38 2.97 -12.77 16.44
N PRO A 39 3.99 -13.13 17.21
CA PRO A 39 4.45 -12.28 18.30
C PRO A 39 5.00 -10.96 17.76
N ASN A 40 4.81 -9.90 18.52
CA ASN A 40 5.27 -8.54 18.18
C ASN A 40 4.70 -7.95 16.88
N VAL A 41 3.57 -8.47 16.39
CA VAL A 41 2.85 -7.92 15.24
C VAL A 41 1.55 -7.28 15.70
N ALA A 42 1.35 -6.02 15.33
CA ALA A 42 0.09 -5.29 15.50
C ALA A 42 -0.44 -4.88 14.14
N LEU A 43 -1.64 -5.34 13.78
CA LEU A 43 -2.28 -4.97 12.52
C LEU A 43 -3.10 -3.68 12.69
N ARG A 44 -2.87 -2.73 11.80
CA ARG A 44 -3.67 -1.53 11.64
C ARG A 44 -4.17 -1.43 10.21
N LEU A 45 -5.34 -1.98 9.97
CA LEU A 45 -5.92 -2.06 8.65
C LEU A 45 -6.56 -0.71 8.27
N GLY A 46 -6.26 -0.23 7.06
CA GLY A 46 -7.05 0.82 6.42
C GLY A 46 -8.36 0.26 5.88
N GLU A 47 -9.11 1.10 5.18
CA GLU A 47 -10.39 0.76 4.57
C GLU A 47 -10.28 0.80 3.06
N LEU A 48 -10.97 -0.12 2.38
CA LEU A 48 -11.18 -0.06 0.94
C LEU A 48 -12.53 0.59 0.66
N ALA A 49 -12.51 1.74 -0.01
CA ALA A 49 -13.70 2.46 -0.41
C ALA A 49 -13.99 2.21 -1.89
N PHE A 50 -15.19 1.72 -2.18
CA PHE A 50 -15.69 1.63 -3.53
C PHE A 50 -16.21 3.01 -3.97
N ARG A 51 -15.61 3.56 -5.05
CA ARG A 51 -15.93 4.88 -5.59
C ARG A 51 -16.81 4.81 -6.82
N GLY A 52 -17.15 3.63 -7.26
CA GLY A 52 -17.92 3.38 -8.46
C GLY A 52 -17.14 2.55 -9.46
N TRP A 53 -17.44 2.75 -10.72
CA TRP A 53 -16.83 2.04 -11.83
C TRP A 53 -16.07 3.04 -12.70
N LYS A 54 -14.88 2.66 -13.15
CA LYS A 54 -14.07 3.47 -14.06
C LYS A 54 -13.73 2.69 -15.33
N LEU A 55 -13.48 3.42 -16.41
CA LEU A 55 -12.96 2.83 -17.64
C LEU A 55 -11.55 2.30 -17.45
N ARG A 56 -11.28 1.13 -18.02
CA ARG A 56 -9.89 0.68 -18.19
C ARG A 56 -9.17 1.64 -19.13
N GLN A 57 -7.94 2.00 -18.77
CA GLN A 57 -7.14 2.91 -19.59
C GLN A 57 -6.92 2.38 -21.01
N GLN A 58 -6.82 1.06 -21.17
CA GLN A 58 -6.68 0.38 -22.46
C GLN A 58 -7.97 0.37 -23.30
N ALA A 59 -9.12 0.73 -22.73
CA ALA A 59 -10.40 0.78 -23.44
C ALA A 59 -10.59 2.09 -24.24
N LEU A 60 -9.71 3.06 -24.07
CA LEU A 60 -9.71 4.33 -24.79
C LEU A 60 -8.63 4.31 -25.86
N PRO A 61 -8.97 4.14 -27.15
CA PRO A 61 -7.98 4.25 -28.22
C PRO A 61 -7.47 5.69 -28.32
N PRO A 62 -6.17 5.89 -28.60
CA PRO A 62 -5.53 7.20 -28.54
C PRO A 62 -6.05 8.22 -29.57
N SER A 63 -6.85 7.81 -30.55
CA SER A 63 -7.25 8.69 -31.66
C SER A 63 -8.69 8.52 -32.15
N ALA A 64 -9.57 7.83 -31.43
CA ALA A 64 -10.94 7.63 -31.87
C ALA A 64 -11.89 8.76 -31.40
N ALA A 65 -12.55 9.40 -32.33
CA ALA A 65 -13.58 10.42 -32.04
C ALA A 65 -14.82 9.81 -31.32
N ASN A 66 -15.13 8.54 -31.60
CA ASN A 66 -16.24 7.81 -30.97
C ASN A 66 -15.82 6.39 -30.60
N THR A 67 -16.03 6.01 -29.35
CA THR A 67 -15.75 4.66 -28.84
C THR A 67 -17.00 4.10 -28.17
N THR A 68 -17.41 2.90 -28.57
CA THR A 68 -18.51 2.18 -27.91
C THR A 68 -18.03 1.57 -26.60
N ILE A 69 -18.57 2.02 -25.49
CA ILE A 69 -18.26 1.52 -24.16
C ILE A 69 -19.19 0.36 -23.83
N SER A 70 -18.61 -0.79 -23.50
CA SER A 70 -19.32 -1.96 -22.98
C SER A 70 -18.98 -2.20 -21.51
N ALA A 71 -19.75 -3.05 -20.84
CA ALA A 71 -19.50 -3.40 -19.44
C ALA A 71 -18.12 -4.06 -19.21
N ALA A 72 -17.55 -4.72 -20.21
CA ALA A 72 -16.20 -5.32 -20.15
C ALA A 72 -15.10 -4.26 -20.04
N HIS A 73 -15.36 -3.03 -20.44
CA HIS A 73 -14.41 -1.92 -20.35
C HIS A 73 -14.40 -1.25 -18.97
N LEU A 74 -15.34 -1.65 -18.09
CA LEU A 74 -15.47 -1.06 -16.76
C LEU A 74 -14.79 -1.95 -15.71
N VAL A 75 -14.08 -1.31 -14.80
CA VAL A 75 -13.47 -1.93 -13.63
C VAL A 75 -13.89 -1.18 -12.38
N PRO A 76 -13.98 -1.87 -11.22
CA PRO A 76 -14.27 -1.18 -9.99
C PRO A 76 -13.18 -0.17 -9.63
N ASP A 77 -13.59 1.04 -9.27
CA ASP A 77 -12.70 2.03 -8.70
C ASP A 77 -12.67 1.86 -7.18
N ILE A 78 -11.61 1.23 -6.71
CA ILE A 78 -11.41 0.93 -5.29
C ILE A 78 -10.22 1.74 -4.81
N GLN A 79 -10.42 2.53 -3.77
CA GLN A 79 -9.38 3.32 -3.14
C GLN A 79 -9.13 2.85 -1.71
N GLN A 80 -7.87 2.71 -1.36
CA GLN A 80 -7.45 2.49 0.02
C GLN A 80 -7.45 3.83 0.75
N LYS A 81 -7.95 3.84 1.99
CA LYS A 81 -8.01 5.03 2.82
C LYS A 81 -7.45 4.78 4.21
N GLY A 82 -6.81 5.80 4.75
CA GLY A 82 -6.44 5.90 6.15
C GLY A 82 -5.22 5.08 6.57
N VAL A 83 -4.54 4.36 5.67
CA VAL A 83 -3.30 3.63 6.03
C VAL A 83 -2.17 4.60 6.29
N ASP A 84 -1.94 5.54 5.37
CA ASP A 84 -0.81 6.46 5.42
C ASP A 84 -0.89 7.37 6.64
N MET A 85 -2.10 7.88 6.92
CA MET A 85 -2.36 8.67 8.12
C MET A 85 -2.08 7.88 9.40
N ARG A 86 -2.50 6.61 9.46
CA ARG A 86 -2.28 5.75 10.64
C ARG A 86 -0.79 5.48 10.86
N ILE A 87 -0.06 5.15 9.80
CA ILE A 87 1.40 4.95 9.88
C ILE A 87 2.09 6.24 10.30
N GLY A 88 1.73 7.38 9.70
CA GLY A 88 2.29 8.68 10.06
C GLY A 88 2.06 9.04 11.54
N LEU A 89 0.84 8.80 12.05
CA LEU A 89 0.52 9.02 13.47
C LEU A 89 1.27 8.05 14.39
N ASP A 90 1.45 6.79 13.99
CA ASP A 90 2.22 5.82 14.77
C ASP A 90 3.70 6.21 14.83
N ILE A 91 4.29 6.61 13.71
CA ILE A 91 5.65 7.14 13.67
C ILE A 91 5.79 8.33 14.62
N ALA A 92 4.87 9.30 14.53
CA ALA A 92 4.89 10.47 15.39
C ALA A 92 4.74 10.11 16.88
N ALA A 93 3.78 9.27 17.22
CA ALA A 93 3.53 8.89 18.61
C ALA A 93 4.70 8.10 19.24
N LEU A 94 5.28 7.16 18.49
CA LEU A 94 6.40 6.34 18.96
C LEU A 94 7.67 7.19 19.17
N THR A 95 7.91 8.14 18.26
CA THR A 95 9.09 9.01 18.31
C THR A 95 8.98 10.05 19.43
N LEU A 96 7.85 10.77 19.52
CA LEU A 96 7.62 11.76 20.57
C LEU A 96 7.70 11.17 21.98
N LYS A 97 7.17 9.96 22.15
CA LYS A 97 7.21 9.25 23.44
C LYS A 97 8.56 8.60 23.71
N ARG A 98 9.51 8.69 22.76
CA ARG A 98 10.84 8.06 22.84
C ARG A 98 10.76 6.54 23.08
N PHE A 99 9.72 5.88 22.57
CA PHE A 99 9.58 4.44 22.69
C PHE A 99 10.48 3.68 21.71
N VAL A 100 10.92 4.35 20.67
CA VAL A 100 11.81 3.79 19.66
C VAL A 100 12.94 4.77 19.35
N SER A 101 14.14 4.23 19.13
CA SER A 101 15.31 4.99 18.65
C SER A 101 15.56 4.79 17.15
N SER A 102 14.92 3.76 16.57
CA SER A 102 15.06 3.44 15.16
C SER A 102 13.72 2.99 14.58
N ILE A 103 13.47 3.37 13.35
CA ILE A 103 12.27 3.00 12.59
C ILE A 103 12.71 2.34 11.29
N VAL A 104 12.17 1.17 10.99
CA VAL A 104 12.30 0.52 9.69
C VAL A 104 10.99 0.74 8.93
N LEU A 105 11.03 1.59 7.92
CA LEU A 105 9.87 1.92 7.09
C LEU A 105 9.94 1.16 5.77
N VAL A 106 9.01 0.22 5.57
CA VAL A 106 8.93 -0.59 4.36
C VAL A 106 7.91 0.03 3.41
N THR A 107 8.37 0.86 2.50
CA THR A 107 7.53 1.58 1.53
C THR A 107 8.38 2.21 0.43
N ALA A 108 7.78 2.49 -0.72
CA ALA A 108 8.32 3.37 -1.75
C ALA A 108 7.42 4.60 -2.00
N ASP A 109 6.42 4.81 -1.14
CA ASP A 109 5.48 5.90 -1.28
C ASP A 109 6.04 7.19 -0.67
N SER A 110 6.16 8.21 -1.52
CA SER A 110 6.65 9.54 -1.12
C SER A 110 5.72 10.31 -0.17
N ASP A 111 4.49 9.87 0.00
CA ASP A 111 3.55 10.50 0.92
C ASP A 111 3.98 10.32 2.39
N PHE A 112 4.91 9.40 2.66
CA PHE A 112 5.54 9.25 3.98
C PHE A 112 6.66 10.24 4.27
N VAL A 113 7.15 11.02 3.30
CA VAL A 113 8.25 12.00 3.51
C VAL A 113 8.02 12.94 4.70
N PRO A 114 6.81 13.50 4.94
CA PRO A 114 6.56 14.31 6.12
C PRO A 114 6.79 13.57 7.45
N ALA A 115 6.36 12.31 7.53
CA ALA A 115 6.55 11.46 8.71
C ALA A 115 8.03 11.09 8.90
N MET A 116 8.75 10.84 7.81
CA MET A 116 10.20 10.58 7.82
C MET A 116 10.97 11.78 8.35
N LYS A 117 10.68 13.00 7.85
CA LYS A 117 11.25 14.26 8.34
C LYS A 117 11.00 14.45 9.82
N PHE A 118 9.76 14.18 10.25
CA PHE A 118 9.38 14.32 11.65
C PHE A 118 10.18 13.35 12.53
N ALA A 119 10.24 12.07 12.19
CA ALA A 119 10.94 11.06 12.97
C ALA A 119 12.43 11.41 13.16
N ARG A 120 13.11 11.81 12.09
CA ARG A 120 14.52 12.20 12.13
C ARG A 120 14.76 13.46 12.97
N ARG A 121 13.89 14.46 12.86
CA ARG A 121 13.96 15.67 13.68
C ARG A 121 13.82 15.37 15.17
N GLU A 122 13.00 14.40 15.53
CA GLU A 122 12.82 13.94 16.91
C GLU A 122 13.92 12.95 17.36
N GLY A 123 14.93 12.69 16.53
CA GLY A 123 16.11 11.91 16.87
C GLY A 123 16.02 10.41 16.61
N ALA A 124 14.97 9.94 15.95
CA ALA A 124 14.89 8.55 15.52
C ALA A 124 15.72 8.31 14.25
N ARG A 125 16.43 7.19 14.19
CA ARG A 125 17.14 6.74 13.00
C ARG A 125 16.18 6.05 12.04
N LEU A 126 16.17 6.45 10.77
CA LEU A 126 15.23 5.94 9.78
C LEU A 126 15.91 5.05 8.75
N TYR A 127 15.45 3.81 8.68
CA TYR A 127 15.80 2.83 7.66
C TYR A 127 14.66 2.72 6.67
N LEU A 128 14.93 2.94 5.39
CA LEU A 128 13.96 2.80 4.30
C LEU A 128 14.18 1.51 3.54
N VAL A 129 13.11 0.71 3.35
CA VAL A 129 13.14 -0.56 2.61
C VAL A 129 12.12 -0.48 1.46
N PRO A 130 12.54 -0.13 0.25
CA PRO A 130 11.63 0.06 -0.88
C PRO A 130 11.19 -1.23 -1.57
N LEU A 131 11.76 -2.39 -1.23
CA LEU A 131 11.45 -3.69 -1.84
C LEU A 131 11.60 -3.71 -3.36
N GLY A 132 12.66 -3.08 -3.88
CA GLY A 132 12.93 -3.01 -5.33
C GLY A 132 12.06 -2.01 -6.10
N ASN A 133 11.19 -1.27 -5.44
CA ASN A 133 10.43 -0.21 -6.10
C ASN A 133 11.26 1.07 -6.23
N PRO A 134 11.08 1.85 -7.31
CA PRO A 134 11.75 3.14 -7.46
C PRO A 134 11.28 4.12 -6.39
N ILE A 135 12.21 4.86 -5.81
CA ILE A 135 11.95 5.87 -4.79
C ILE A 135 12.37 7.26 -5.29
N LYS A 136 11.70 8.30 -4.78
CA LYS A 136 12.04 9.68 -5.10
C LYS A 136 13.25 10.14 -4.28
N ASP A 137 14.01 11.08 -4.82
CA ASP A 137 15.17 11.69 -4.15
C ASP A 137 14.82 12.23 -2.77
N THR A 138 13.63 12.79 -2.61
CA THR A 138 13.15 13.27 -1.31
C THR A 138 13.05 12.19 -0.23
N MET A 139 12.82 10.94 -0.61
CA MET A 139 12.84 9.82 0.33
C MET A 139 14.28 9.45 0.69
N LEU A 140 15.21 9.52 -0.27
CA LEU A 140 16.63 9.32 -0.03
C LEU A 140 17.18 10.38 0.93
N GLU A 141 16.82 11.65 0.74
CA GLU A 141 17.24 12.75 1.62
C GLU A 141 16.80 12.57 3.06
N HIS A 142 15.61 11.99 3.26
CA HIS A 142 14.98 11.84 4.57
C HIS A 142 15.06 10.43 5.17
N SER A 143 15.89 9.56 4.60
CA SER A 143 16.33 8.30 5.21
C SER A 143 17.77 8.40 5.68
N ASP A 144 18.12 7.70 6.76
CA ASP A 144 19.52 7.59 7.21
C ASP A 144 20.20 6.38 6.55
N VAL A 145 19.43 5.35 6.25
CA VAL A 145 19.90 4.14 5.57
C VAL A 145 18.82 3.68 4.61
N VAL A 146 19.19 3.38 3.38
CA VAL A 146 18.33 2.68 2.43
C VAL A 146 18.80 1.24 2.32
N VAL A 147 17.90 0.31 2.58
CA VAL A 147 18.20 -1.13 2.56
C VAL A 147 17.45 -1.74 1.38
N GLU A 148 18.19 -2.23 0.41
CA GLU A 148 17.62 -3.07 -0.64
C GLU A 148 17.65 -4.54 -0.21
N CYS A 149 16.49 -5.18 -0.23
CA CYS A 149 16.40 -6.62 -0.11
C CYS A 149 16.57 -7.21 -1.51
N VAL A 150 17.75 -7.71 -1.82
CA VAL A 150 17.96 -8.52 -3.01
C VAL A 150 17.47 -9.92 -2.68
N THR A 151 16.45 -10.37 -3.41
CA THR A 151 15.94 -11.73 -3.32
C THR A 151 16.61 -12.60 -4.39
N ASP A 152 16.85 -13.87 -4.09
CA ASP A 152 17.23 -14.86 -5.10
C ASP A 152 16.05 -15.13 -6.08
N PRO A 153 16.26 -15.91 -7.15
CA PRO A 153 15.20 -16.29 -8.08
C PRO A 153 14.03 -17.04 -7.42
N HIS A 154 14.18 -17.52 -6.20
CA HIS A 154 13.16 -18.21 -5.41
C HIS A 154 12.50 -17.30 -4.37
N GLY A 155 12.85 -15.99 -4.36
CA GLY A 155 12.28 -15.01 -3.44
C GLY A 155 12.91 -14.99 -2.04
N VAL A 156 14.02 -15.71 -1.83
CA VAL A 156 14.72 -15.71 -0.54
C VAL A 156 15.63 -14.47 -0.44
N PRO A 157 15.55 -13.69 0.64
CA PRO A 157 16.44 -12.54 0.84
C PRO A 157 17.90 -12.98 0.91
N ILE A 158 18.73 -12.49 -0.01
CA ILE A 158 20.16 -12.88 -0.07
C ILE A 158 21.00 -12.07 0.92
N ARG A 159 20.79 -10.79 1.02
CA ARG A 159 21.33 -9.86 2.02
C ARG A 159 20.73 -8.46 1.85
N PRO A 160 20.55 -7.69 2.92
CA PRO A 160 20.30 -6.27 2.79
C PRO A 160 21.57 -5.56 2.28
N VAL A 161 21.46 -4.83 1.19
CA VAL A 161 22.52 -3.93 0.71
C VAL A 161 22.16 -2.53 1.19
N SER A 162 23.03 -1.92 1.96
CA SER A 162 22.87 -0.50 2.32
C SER A 162 23.40 0.34 1.16
N LEU A 163 22.53 1.17 0.58
CA LEU A 163 22.88 2.11 -0.49
C LEU A 163 23.36 3.47 0.03
N LYS A 164 23.42 3.65 1.36
CA LYS A 164 23.78 4.90 2.01
C LYS A 164 24.57 4.65 3.28
#